data_2e6bc92a56829013451d36ea0201764d
#
_entry.id   2e6bc92a56829013451d36ea0201764d
#
_cell.length_a   1.000
_cell.length_b   1.000
_cell.length_c   1.000
_cell.angle_alpha   90.00
_cell.angle_beta   90.00
_cell.angle_gamma   90.00
#
_symmetry.space_group_name_H-M   'P 1'
#
loop_
_entity.id
_entity.type
_entity.pdbx_description
1 polymer ?
#
loop_
_entity_poly.entity_id
_entity_poly.type
_entity_poly.pdbx_seq_one_letter_code
_entity_poly.pdbx_strand_id
1 'polypeptide(L)'
;MRHRNNVDKIGMVRSHRRSVLANLASSLFLNAKVDTTHARAKASQRYAERLITLARRGDLHARRLAFARLRDKAAVTVLFDEIGPRFADRPGGYTRVIKLGPRRGDGAEMARLMLIET
;
A
#
# COMPACT_ATOMS: atom_id res chain seq x y z
N MET A 1 -22.66 12.12 11.34
CA MET A 1 -22.81 10.70 11.00
C MET A 1 -21.78 10.28 9.96
N ARG A 2 -21.23 9.09 10.09
CA ARG A 2 -20.12 8.61 9.26
C ARG A 2 -20.58 7.74 8.08
N HIS A 3 -21.73 8.01 7.51
CA HIS A 3 -22.23 7.21 6.39
C HIS A 3 -21.26 7.28 5.21
N ARG A 4 -20.79 6.13 4.74
CA ARG A 4 -19.87 5.98 3.60
C ARG A 4 -18.54 6.68 3.77
N ASN A 5 -18.13 6.96 5.01
CA ASN A 5 -16.88 7.62 5.28
C ASN A 5 -15.80 6.56 5.57
N ASN A 6 -15.16 6.05 4.52
CA ASN A 6 -14.12 5.04 4.60
C ASN A 6 -12.71 5.64 4.55
N VAL A 7 -12.55 6.85 5.07
CA VAL A 7 -11.26 7.54 4.99
C VAL A 7 -10.50 7.35 6.29
N ASP A 8 -9.39 6.64 6.22
CA ASP A 8 -8.45 6.49 7.33
C ASP A 8 -7.57 7.73 7.40
N LYS A 9 -7.92 8.67 8.27
CA LYS A 9 -7.19 9.95 8.36
C LYS A 9 -5.82 9.82 8.99
N ILE A 10 -5.61 8.83 9.86
CA ILE A 10 -4.35 8.57 10.58
C ILE A 10 -3.72 9.83 11.20
N GLY A 11 -4.56 10.74 11.69
CA GLY A 11 -4.12 11.96 12.39
C GLY A 11 -3.42 12.98 11.52
N MET A 12 -3.56 12.93 10.19
CA MET A 12 -2.82 13.80 9.27
C MET A 12 -3.74 14.61 8.37
N VAL A 13 -3.25 15.76 7.92
CA VAL A 13 -3.94 16.52 6.88
C VAL A 13 -3.87 15.77 5.56
N ARG A 14 -4.82 16.04 4.66
CA ARG A 14 -5.04 15.25 3.45
C ARG A 14 -3.80 15.12 2.55
N SER A 15 -3.11 16.23 2.29
CA SER A 15 -1.92 16.20 1.43
C SER A 15 -0.78 15.39 2.04
N HIS A 16 -0.55 15.56 3.34
CA HIS A 16 0.49 14.82 4.04
C HIS A 16 0.16 13.33 4.10
N ARG A 17 -1.11 13.00 4.34
CA ARG A 17 -1.57 11.59 4.36
C ARG A 17 -1.31 10.91 3.03
N ARG A 18 -1.61 11.58 1.90
CA ARG A 18 -1.32 11.03 0.57
C ARG A 18 0.16 10.73 0.39
N SER A 19 1.03 11.64 0.82
CA SER A 19 2.47 11.44 0.71
C SER A 19 2.95 10.27 1.55
N VAL A 20 2.46 10.15 2.78
CA VAL A 20 2.82 9.04 3.67
C VAL A 20 2.37 7.70 3.07
N LEU A 21 1.12 7.62 2.60
CA LEU A 21 0.59 6.39 2.02
C LEU A 21 1.33 6.02 0.73
N ALA A 22 1.64 7.00 -0.12
CA ALA A 22 2.39 6.76 -1.34
C ALA A 22 3.80 6.23 -1.02
N ASN A 23 4.49 6.81 -0.04
CA ASN A 23 5.81 6.36 0.36
C ASN A 23 5.80 4.95 0.95
N LEU A 24 4.80 4.64 1.77
CA LEU A 24 4.66 3.30 2.34
C LEU A 24 4.36 2.27 1.25
N ALA A 25 3.50 2.60 0.30
CA ALA A 25 3.20 1.70 -0.81
C ALA A 25 4.44 1.49 -1.71
N SER A 26 5.19 2.54 -1.99
CA SER A 26 6.43 2.43 -2.77
C SER A 26 7.44 1.52 -2.07
N SER A 27 7.61 1.68 -0.77
CA SER A 27 8.51 0.81 0.02
C SER A 27 8.04 -0.64 -0.02
N LEU A 28 6.72 -0.86 0.09
CA LEU A 28 6.16 -2.21 0.00
C LEU A 28 6.47 -2.86 -1.35
N PHE A 29 6.28 -2.14 -2.44
CA PHE A 29 6.51 -2.70 -3.79
C PHE A 29 7.99 -2.96 -4.05
N LEU A 30 8.88 -2.08 -3.56
CA LEU A 30 10.31 -2.23 -3.78
C LEU A 30 10.94 -3.31 -2.90
N ASN A 31 10.44 -3.48 -1.68
CA ASN A 31 11.05 -4.37 -0.68
C ASN A 31 10.20 -5.57 -0.30
N ALA A 32 8.99 -5.68 -0.83
CA ALA A 32 8.00 -6.72 -0.55
C ALA A 32 7.41 -6.66 0.86
N LYS A 33 7.94 -5.82 1.75
CA LYS A 33 7.43 -5.63 3.11
C LYS A 33 7.79 -4.25 3.62
N VAL A 34 7.00 -3.75 4.57
CA VAL A 34 7.27 -2.50 5.27
C VAL A 34 6.75 -2.59 6.68
N ASP A 35 7.54 -2.14 7.66
CA ASP A 35 7.16 -2.12 9.07
C ASP A 35 6.74 -0.71 9.45
N THR A 36 5.57 -0.58 10.07
CA THR A 36 5.04 0.72 10.47
C THR A 36 4.03 0.51 11.60
N THR A 37 3.37 1.56 12.07
CA THR A 37 2.32 1.40 13.06
C THR A 37 1.14 0.63 12.45
N HIS A 38 0.38 -0.07 13.28
CA HIS A 38 -0.75 -0.87 12.82
C HIS A 38 -1.78 -0.03 12.04
N ALA A 39 -2.08 1.18 12.53
CA ALA A 39 -3.03 2.07 11.86
C ALA A 39 -2.55 2.45 10.46
N ARG A 40 -1.26 2.81 10.32
CA ARG A 40 -0.68 3.14 9.01
C ARG A 40 -0.60 1.92 8.10
N ALA A 41 -0.31 0.75 8.65
CA ALA A 41 -0.28 -0.49 7.88
C ALA A 41 -1.65 -0.79 7.26
N LYS A 42 -2.72 -0.64 8.03
CA LYS A 42 -4.08 -0.87 7.54
C LYS A 42 -4.48 0.13 6.45
N ALA A 43 -4.18 1.41 6.65
CA ALA A 43 -4.46 2.43 5.65
C ALA A 43 -3.66 2.19 4.37
N SER A 44 -2.38 1.86 4.51
CA SER A 44 -1.50 1.56 3.38
C SER A 44 -1.91 0.30 2.63
N GLN A 45 -2.46 -0.68 3.33
CA GLN A 45 -2.97 -1.90 2.72
C GLN A 45 -4.03 -1.59 1.66
N ARG A 46 -5.02 -0.78 2.03
CA ARG A 46 -6.06 -0.39 1.09
C ARG A 46 -5.49 0.36 -0.11
N TYR A 47 -4.59 1.29 0.17
CA TYR A 47 -3.96 2.10 -0.87
C TYR A 47 -3.15 1.24 -1.84
N ALA A 48 -2.33 0.35 -1.30
CA ALA A 48 -1.48 -0.53 -2.10
C ALA A 48 -2.30 -1.53 -2.92
N GLU A 49 -3.35 -2.10 -2.34
CA GLU A 49 -4.18 -3.08 -3.05
C GLU A 49 -4.90 -2.49 -4.25
N ARG A 50 -5.34 -1.24 -4.16
CA ARG A 50 -5.91 -0.55 -5.31
C ARG A 50 -4.90 -0.39 -6.43
N LEU A 51 -3.65 -0.11 -6.09
CA LEU A 51 -2.58 0.02 -7.07
C LEU A 51 -2.24 -1.32 -7.71
N ILE A 52 -2.24 -2.40 -6.95
CA ILE A 52 -2.02 -3.74 -7.49
C ILE A 52 -3.15 -4.12 -8.47
N THR A 53 -4.38 -3.76 -8.15
CA THR A 53 -5.50 -3.97 -9.06
C THR A 53 -5.30 -3.23 -10.38
N LEU A 54 -4.80 -1.99 -10.35
CA LEU A 54 -4.43 -1.27 -11.57
C LEU A 54 -3.33 -2.00 -12.34
N ALA A 55 -2.33 -2.53 -11.63
CA ALA A 55 -1.22 -3.24 -12.25
C ALA A 55 -1.68 -4.54 -12.94
N ARG A 56 -2.70 -5.18 -12.40
CA ARG A 56 -3.29 -6.37 -13.03
C ARG A 56 -3.91 -6.05 -14.39
N ARG A 57 -4.50 -4.88 -14.54
CA ARG A 57 -5.00 -4.41 -15.84
C ARG A 57 -3.85 -4.24 -16.84
N GLY A 58 -2.74 -3.69 -16.38
CA GLY A 58 -1.50 -3.60 -17.16
C GLY A 58 -1.50 -2.63 -18.33
N ASP A 59 -2.60 -1.90 -18.57
CA ASP A 59 -2.65 -0.98 -19.70
C ASP A 59 -1.94 0.34 -19.38
N LEU A 60 -1.70 1.13 -20.43
CA LEU A 60 -0.98 2.41 -20.29
C LEU A 60 -1.73 3.38 -19.38
N HIS A 61 -3.06 3.42 -19.50
CA HIS A 61 -3.87 4.30 -18.66
C HIS A 61 -3.73 3.94 -17.17
N ALA A 62 -3.80 2.65 -16.83
CA ALA A 62 -3.61 2.20 -15.45
C ALA A 62 -2.22 2.55 -14.94
N ARG A 63 -1.19 2.40 -15.77
CA ARG A 63 0.19 2.75 -15.40
C ARG A 63 0.34 4.24 -15.11
N ARG A 64 -0.29 5.09 -15.91
CA ARG A 64 -0.28 6.54 -15.69
C ARG A 64 -1.00 6.92 -14.39
N LEU A 65 -2.14 6.29 -14.10
CA LEU A 65 -2.85 6.52 -12.84
C LEU A 65 -2.00 6.12 -11.63
N ALA A 66 -1.34 4.97 -11.70
CA ALA A 66 -0.48 4.51 -10.63
C ALA A 66 0.70 5.45 -10.42
N PHE A 67 1.31 5.93 -11.50
CA PHE A 67 2.40 6.90 -11.39
C PHE A 67 1.95 8.20 -10.74
N ALA A 68 0.76 8.68 -11.08
CA ALA A 68 0.22 9.90 -10.48
C ALA A 68 0.04 9.76 -8.97
N ARG A 69 -0.28 8.56 -8.49
CA ARG A 69 -0.47 8.30 -7.06
C ARG A 69 0.82 8.02 -6.32
N LEU A 70 1.72 7.23 -6.90
CA LEU A 70 2.98 6.84 -6.26
C LEU A 70 4.08 7.89 -6.41
N ARG A 71 4.14 8.54 -7.57
CA ARG A 71 5.18 9.53 -7.90
C ARG A 71 6.60 8.97 -7.77
N ASP A 72 6.75 7.66 -7.93
CA ASP A 72 8.02 6.96 -7.84
C ASP A 72 8.12 6.01 -9.01
N LYS A 73 8.98 6.35 -9.97
CA LYS A 73 9.12 5.59 -11.21
C LYS A 73 9.59 4.17 -10.97
N ALA A 74 10.54 3.99 -10.05
CA ALA A 74 11.07 2.65 -9.74
C ALA A 74 9.98 1.75 -9.16
N ALA A 75 9.18 2.28 -8.24
CA ALA A 75 8.07 1.52 -7.64
C ALA A 75 7.01 1.14 -8.69
N VAL A 76 6.68 2.06 -9.59
CA VAL A 76 5.72 1.79 -10.67
C VAL A 76 6.24 0.70 -11.60
N THR A 77 7.53 0.74 -11.94
CA THR A 77 8.15 -0.28 -12.79
C THR A 77 8.04 -1.66 -12.15
N VAL A 78 8.40 -1.79 -10.88
CA VAL A 78 8.29 -3.07 -10.16
C VAL A 78 6.82 -3.51 -10.07
N LEU A 79 5.93 -2.57 -9.77
CA LEU A 79 4.50 -2.86 -9.64
C LEU A 79 3.93 -3.47 -10.92
N PHE A 80 4.21 -2.87 -12.08
CA PHE A 80 3.63 -3.33 -13.35
C PHE A 80 4.39 -4.48 -13.99
N ASP A 81 5.71 -4.54 -13.82
CA ASP A 81 6.53 -5.56 -14.48
C ASP A 81 6.62 -6.86 -13.68
N GLU A 82 6.52 -6.80 -12.35
CA GLU A 82 6.70 -7.95 -11.47
C GLU A 82 5.46 -8.29 -10.65
N ILE A 83 4.89 -7.32 -9.94
CA ILE A 83 3.82 -7.58 -8.98
C ILE A 83 2.49 -7.85 -9.68
N GLY A 84 2.11 -7.01 -10.64
CA GLY A 84 0.87 -7.20 -11.40
C GLY A 84 0.75 -8.57 -12.02
N PRO A 85 1.74 -9.01 -12.82
CA PRO A 85 1.71 -10.35 -13.40
C PRO A 85 1.66 -11.48 -12.37
N ARG A 86 2.35 -11.31 -11.23
CA ARG A 86 2.36 -12.32 -10.17
C ARG A 86 0.97 -12.56 -9.59
N PHE A 87 0.14 -11.53 -9.52
CA PHE A 87 -1.21 -11.61 -8.98
C PHE A 87 -2.30 -11.64 -10.05
N ALA A 88 -1.95 -11.95 -11.28
CA ALA A 88 -2.89 -11.91 -12.42
C ALA A 88 -4.15 -12.73 -12.17
N ASP A 89 -4.03 -13.89 -11.50
CA ASP A 89 -5.15 -14.79 -11.25
C ASP A 89 -5.82 -14.59 -9.89
N ARG A 90 -5.36 -13.61 -9.11
CA ARG A 90 -5.91 -13.37 -7.78
C ARG A 90 -6.79 -12.11 -7.79
N PRO A 91 -8.09 -12.22 -7.47
CA PRO A 91 -9.02 -11.07 -7.58
C PRO A 91 -8.93 -10.06 -6.45
N GLY A 92 -8.10 -10.29 -5.43
CA GLY A 92 -7.92 -9.41 -4.29
C GLY A 92 -7.09 -10.09 -3.22
N GLY A 93 -6.91 -9.42 -2.06
CA GLY A 93 -6.16 -10.00 -0.96
C GLY A 93 -4.69 -10.21 -1.29
N TYR A 94 -4.06 -9.21 -1.89
CA TYR A 94 -2.66 -9.30 -2.33
C TYR A 94 -1.66 -9.11 -1.21
N THR A 95 -2.09 -8.60 -0.06
CA THR A 95 -1.22 -8.20 1.03
C THR A 95 -1.70 -8.77 2.35
N ARG A 96 -0.79 -8.78 3.33
CA ARG A 96 -1.08 -9.26 4.68
C ARG A 96 -0.50 -8.29 5.69
N VAL A 97 -1.24 -8.03 6.76
CA VAL A 97 -0.77 -7.24 7.90
C VAL A 97 -0.52 -8.19 9.07
N ILE A 98 0.70 -8.18 9.59
CA ILE A 98 1.10 -9.00 10.73
C ILE A 98 1.46 -8.09 11.89
N LYS A 99 0.85 -8.32 13.05
CA LYS A 99 1.16 -7.55 14.26
C LYS A 99 2.54 -7.92 14.80
N LEU A 100 3.35 -6.93 15.09
CA LEU A 100 4.71 -7.12 15.62
C LEU A 100 4.82 -6.87 17.11
N GLY A 101 3.77 -6.32 17.76
CA GLY A 101 3.79 -5.95 19.16
C GLY A 101 4.10 -4.48 19.36
N PRO A 102 4.20 -4.04 20.63
CA PRO A 102 4.40 -2.62 20.94
C PRO A 102 5.81 -2.17 20.60
N ARG A 103 5.91 -0.93 20.11
CA ARG A 103 7.20 -0.31 19.82
C ARG A 103 7.90 0.10 21.11
N ARG A 104 9.21 -0.07 21.15
CA ARG A 104 10.03 0.36 22.26
C ARG A 104 9.97 1.88 22.38
N GLY A 105 9.77 2.38 23.58
CA GLY A 105 9.70 3.81 23.88
C GLY A 105 8.28 4.30 24.10
N ASP A 106 7.48 4.40 23.05
CA ASP A 106 6.11 4.94 23.14
C ASP A 106 5.01 3.88 23.22
N GLY A 107 5.36 2.61 23.06
CA GLY A 107 4.39 1.53 23.12
C GLY A 107 3.43 1.46 21.93
N ALA A 108 3.69 2.19 20.86
CA ALA A 108 2.82 2.16 19.68
C ALA A 108 2.74 0.75 19.10
N GLU A 109 1.54 0.30 18.75
CA GLU A 109 1.35 -1.02 18.17
C GLU A 109 1.92 -1.04 16.75
N MET A 110 2.91 -1.89 16.52
CA MET A 110 3.59 -2.01 15.24
C MET A 110 3.04 -3.18 14.45
N ALA A 111 3.13 -3.07 13.13
CA ALA A 111 2.70 -4.11 12.22
C ALA A 111 3.58 -4.13 10.98
N ARG A 112 3.61 -5.29 10.35
CA ARG A 112 4.29 -5.48 9.06
C ARG A 112 3.25 -5.67 7.98
N LEU A 113 3.29 -4.80 6.98
CA LEU A 113 2.53 -4.95 5.76
C LEU A 113 3.43 -5.66 4.75
N MET A 114 2.96 -6.75 4.16
CA MET A 114 3.77 -7.52 3.23
C MET A 114 2.93 -8.06 2.09
N LEU A 115 3.59 -8.28 0.96
CA LEU A 115 2.98 -8.94 -0.18
C LEU A 115 2.87 -10.44 0.11
N ILE A 116 1.75 -11.02 -0.31
CA ILE A 116 1.56 -12.46 -0.18
C ILE A 116 2.37 -13.15 -1.26
N GLU A 117 3.05 -14.22 -0.88
CA GLU A 117 3.75 -15.08 -1.85
C GLU A 117 2.72 -15.97 -2.57
N THR A 118 2.91 -16.16 -3.86
CA THR A 118 2.04 -17.00 -4.68
C THR A 118 2.71 -18.29 -5.06
#